data_45e6f159c277afa7c1a548612fdad29f
#
_entry.id   45e6f159c277afa7c1a548612fdad29f
#
_cell.length_a   1.000
_cell.length_b   1.000
_cell.length_c   1.000
_cell.angle_alpha   90.00
_cell.angle_beta   90.00
_cell.angle_gamma   90.00
#
_symmetry.space_group_name_H-M   'P 1'
#
loop_
_entity.id
_entity.type
_entity.pdbx_description
1 polymer ?
#
loop_
_entity_poly.entity_id
_entity_poly.type
_entity_poly.pdbx_seq_one_letter_code
_entity_poly.pdbx_strand_id
1 'polypeptide(L)'
;MFPHVYRSYKNVKPGENLHPGAYAQGRAGLELYNLEADIGETRDLAPRFPDVVNDLKLVGEKARSILGDKLTNRSGSESYETVCGSKPPVVKFNHHAIGSNMILKDRPHQKYSGESINALVNGIGGTVNYRDPSWQGFEATDLVATIDLGKITNVNSVKVRFLQDQVVWIFLPKKIQIEHSVDGKTFNLIHEFFPANDFSYVQDIFEFNVKLDEIESRYVRVKGYNINTCPEYHPGAGGPSWVFADEIIVQ
;
A
#
# COMPACT_ATOMS: atom_id res chain seq x y z
N MET A 1 -29.52 10.96 -3.08
CA MET A 1 -28.73 11.17 -1.82
C MET A 1 -29.59 10.82 -0.63
N PHE A 2 -29.06 10.10 0.37
CA PHE A 2 -29.77 9.82 1.62
C PHE A 2 -29.57 10.94 2.65
N PRO A 3 -30.50 11.14 3.60
CA PRO A 3 -30.36 12.16 4.62
C PRO A 3 -29.08 12.02 5.44
N HIS A 4 -28.31 13.10 5.56
CA HIS A 4 -27.08 13.14 6.36
C HIS A 4 -26.71 14.55 6.78
N VAL A 5 -25.80 14.65 7.75
CA VAL A 5 -25.21 15.93 8.17
C VAL A 5 -23.91 16.13 7.45
N TYR A 6 -23.67 17.32 6.90
CA TYR A 6 -22.45 17.68 6.19
C TYR A 6 -21.85 18.99 6.69
N ARG A 7 -20.55 19.17 6.44
CA ARG A 7 -19.87 20.43 6.70
C ARG A 7 -20.14 21.40 5.56
N SER A 8 -20.53 22.63 5.87
CA SER A 8 -20.83 23.67 4.90
C SER A 8 -19.95 24.89 5.10
N TYR A 9 -19.55 25.52 4.01
CA TYR A 9 -18.91 26.84 4.03
C TYR A 9 -19.90 27.99 3.89
N LYS A 10 -21.19 27.71 3.74
CA LYS A 10 -22.22 28.73 3.57
C LYS A 10 -22.30 29.62 4.83
N ASN A 11 -22.15 30.93 4.65
CA ASN A 11 -22.15 31.93 5.72
C ASN A 11 -21.02 31.77 6.77
N VAL A 12 -19.94 31.08 6.42
CA VAL A 12 -18.75 30.94 7.28
C VAL A 12 -17.82 32.13 7.05
N LYS A 13 -17.33 32.73 8.14
CA LYS A 13 -16.31 33.78 8.05
C LYS A 13 -14.97 33.19 7.57
N PRO A 14 -14.18 33.90 6.77
CA PRO A 14 -12.83 33.50 6.45
C PRO A 14 -12.01 33.21 7.71
N GLY A 15 -11.05 32.30 7.60
CA GLY A 15 -10.08 32.05 8.67
C GLY A 15 -9.17 33.27 8.90
N GLU A 16 -8.59 33.34 10.07
CA GLU A 16 -7.62 34.39 10.45
C GLU A 16 -6.30 33.75 10.89
N ASN A 17 -5.19 34.43 10.64
CA ASN A 17 -3.84 34.03 11.08
C ASN A 17 -3.47 32.58 10.66
N LEU A 18 -3.77 32.19 9.42
CA LEU A 18 -3.54 30.85 8.87
C LEU A 18 -4.36 29.71 9.53
N HIS A 19 -5.31 30.04 10.39
CA HIS A 19 -6.28 29.08 10.91
C HIS A 19 -7.55 29.11 10.06
N PRO A 20 -8.07 27.95 9.60
CA PRO A 20 -9.32 27.90 8.86
C PRO A 20 -10.48 28.38 9.73
N GLY A 21 -11.44 29.06 9.13
CA GLY A 21 -12.68 29.47 9.82
C GLY A 21 -13.48 28.24 10.27
N ALA A 22 -14.34 28.42 11.25
CA ALA A 22 -15.23 27.37 11.73
C ALA A 22 -16.21 26.93 10.61
N TYR A 23 -16.40 25.63 10.45
CA TYR A 23 -17.43 25.12 9.52
C TYR A 23 -18.83 25.26 10.10
N ALA A 24 -19.79 25.62 9.26
CA ALA A 24 -21.21 25.44 9.58
C ALA A 24 -21.63 23.99 9.35
N GLN A 25 -22.62 23.50 10.09
CA GLN A 25 -23.23 22.20 9.81
C GLN A 25 -24.50 22.41 8.97
N GLY A 26 -24.56 21.72 7.84
CA GLY A 26 -25.74 21.59 7.01
C GLY A 26 -26.38 20.20 7.19
N ARG A 27 -27.65 20.08 6.81
CA ARG A 27 -28.37 18.81 6.77
C ARG A 27 -29.01 18.64 5.41
N ALA A 28 -28.63 17.59 4.70
CA ALA A 28 -29.31 17.19 3.48
C ALA A 28 -30.50 16.31 3.79
N GLY A 29 -31.58 16.46 3.02
CA GLY A 29 -32.74 15.59 3.02
C GLY A 29 -32.54 14.35 2.13
N LEU A 30 -33.67 13.78 1.72
CA LEU A 30 -33.69 12.81 0.63
C LEU A 30 -33.79 13.60 -0.67
N GLU A 31 -32.71 13.61 -1.44
CA GLU A 31 -32.52 14.45 -2.63
C GLU A 31 -32.07 13.59 -3.80
N LEU A 32 -32.45 13.98 -5.03
CA LEU A 32 -32.07 13.32 -6.29
C LEU A 32 -31.47 14.35 -7.24
N TYR A 33 -30.30 14.04 -7.77
CA TYR A 33 -29.61 14.90 -8.72
C TYR A 33 -29.26 14.16 -10.02
N ASN A 34 -29.28 14.86 -11.15
CA ASN A 34 -28.75 14.36 -12.40
C ASN A 34 -27.33 14.90 -12.58
N LEU A 35 -26.32 14.12 -12.20
CA LEU A 35 -24.92 14.53 -12.19
C LEU A 35 -24.35 14.78 -13.60
N GLU A 36 -24.98 14.27 -14.68
CA GLU A 36 -24.59 14.56 -16.04
C GLU A 36 -24.91 16.02 -16.43
N ALA A 37 -26.07 16.53 -15.97
CA ALA A 37 -26.54 17.88 -16.29
C ALA A 37 -26.29 18.90 -15.17
N ASP A 38 -26.05 18.46 -13.95
CA ASP A 38 -25.94 19.27 -12.73
C ASP A 38 -24.89 18.67 -11.78
N ILE A 39 -23.61 18.77 -12.19
CA ILE A 39 -22.47 18.26 -11.39
C ILE A 39 -22.33 18.96 -10.01
N GLY A 40 -22.90 20.16 -9.89
CA GLY A 40 -22.88 20.96 -8.65
C GLY A 40 -24.02 20.63 -7.68
N GLU A 41 -24.90 19.65 -8.00
CA GLU A 41 -26.02 19.23 -7.14
C GLU A 41 -26.89 20.42 -6.70
N THR A 42 -27.19 21.32 -7.62
CA THR A 42 -27.88 22.58 -7.34
C THR A 42 -29.39 22.46 -7.42
N ARG A 43 -29.89 21.42 -8.12
CA ARG A 43 -31.34 21.24 -8.40
C ARG A 43 -31.82 19.87 -7.94
N ASP A 44 -32.53 19.82 -6.83
CA ASP A 44 -33.19 18.60 -6.37
C ASP A 44 -34.33 18.20 -7.30
N LEU A 45 -34.24 17.00 -7.86
CA LEU A 45 -35.22 16.38 -8.74
C LEU A 45 -36.13 15.36 -8.02
N ALA A 46 -35.93 15.07 -6.74
CA ALA A 46 -36.70 14.07 -5.99
C ALA A 46 -38.20 14.31 -6.09
N PRO A 47 -38.75 15.56 -5.96
CA PRO A 47 -40.18 15.81 -6.06
C PRO A 47 -40.75 15.51 -7.47
N ARG A 48 -39.90 15.59 -8.51
CA ARG A 48 -40.31 15.39 -9.91
C ARG A 48 -40.25 13.93 -10.35
N PHE A 49 -39.40 13.13 -9.72
CA PHE A 49 -39.15 11.73 -10.11
C PHE A 49 -39.25 10.79 -8.89
N PRO A 50 -40.44 10.69 -8.25
CA PRO A 50 -40.64 9.89 -7.04
C PRO A 50 -40.39 8.39 -7.28
N ASP A 51 -40.68 7.88 -8.48
CA ASP A 51 -40.46 6.47 -8.81
C ASP A 51 -38.96 6.13 -8.83
N VAL A 52 -38.13 6.97 -9.46
CA VAL A 52 -36.68 6.83 -9.46
C VAL A 52 -36.11 6.89 -8.02
N VAL A 53 -36.64 7.79 -7.19
CA VAL A 53 -36.26 7.88 -5.78
C VAL A 53 -36.60 6.58 -5.04
N ASN A 54 -37.75 5.97 -5.28
CA ASN A 54 -38.14 4.72 -4.64
C ASN A 54 -37.26 3.56 -5.07
N ASP A 55 -36.93 3.44 -6.36
CA ASP A 55 -36.04 2.42 -6.88
C ASP A 55 -34.63 2.53 -6.27
N LEU A 56 -34.07 3.73 -6.24
CA LEU A 56 -32.77 3.99 -5.62
C LEU A 56 -32.77 3.75 -4.11
N LYS A 57 -33.89 4.03 -3.43
CA LYS A 57 -34.04 3.67 -2.00
C LYS A 57 -33.98 2.16 -1.80
N LEU A 58 -34.64 1.37 -2.64
CA LEU A 58 -34.58 -0.09 -2.56
C LEU A 58 -33.16 -0.61 -2.73
N VAL A 59 -32.42 -0.08 -3.72
CA VAL A 59 -30.99 -0.40 -3.92
C VAL A 59 -30.18 -0.04 -2.68
N GLY A 60 -30.37 1.17 -2.14
CA GLY A 60 -29.68 1.63 -0.95
C GLY A 60 -30.00 0.80 0.29
N GLU A 61 -31.27 0.43 0.52
CA GLU A 61 -31.66 -0.43 1.64
C GLU A 61 -31.10 -1.85 1.51
N LYS A 62 -31.02 -2.39 0.29
CA LYS A 62 -30.35 -3.66 0.02
C LYS A 62 -28.85 -3.57 0.36
N ALA A 63 -28.16 -2.51 -0.07
CA ALA A 63 -26.78 -2.28 0.28
C ALA A 63 -26.57 -2.17 1.82
N ARG A 64 -27.45 -1.45 2.52
CA ARG A 64 -27.43 -1.35 3.99
C ARG A 64 -27.65 -2.69 4.70
N SER A 65 -28.51 -3.54 4.15
CA SER A 65 -28.76 -4.87 4.74
C SER A 65 -27.55 -5.80 4.60
N ILE A 66 -26.76 -5.62 3.56
CA ILE A 66 -25.55 -6.40 3.28
C ILE A 66 -24.34 -5.84 4.03
N LEU A 67 -24.07 -4.55 3.87
CA LEU A 67 -22.85 -3.89 4.34
C LEU A 67 -22.98 -3.28 5.74
N GLY A 68 -24.19 -3.13 6.24
CA GLY A 68 -24.46 -2.34 7.43
C GLY A 68 -24.49 -0.83 7.15
N ASP A 69 -24.89 -0.05 8.14
CA ASP A 69 -24.91 1.42 8.07
C ASP A 69 -24.68 2.01 9.46
N LYS A 70 -23.53 2.58 9.69
CA LYS A 70 -23.16 3.19 10.96
C LYS A 70 -24.02 4.41 11.32
N LEU A 71 -24.51 5.16 10.32
CA LEU A 71 -25.36 6.33 10.57
C LEU A 71 -26.74 5.94 11.10
N THR A 72 -27.23 4.76 10.73
CA THR A 72 -28.51 4.22 11.20
C THR A 72 -28.36 3.12 12.26
N ASN A 73 -27.12 2.84 12.70
CA ASN A 73 -26.76 1.80 13.65
C ASN A 73 -27.24 0.39 13.24
N ARG A 74 -27.17 0.09 11.95
CA ARG A 74 -27.53 -1.22 11.39
C ARG A 74 -26.29 -2.07 11.19
N SER A 75 -26.35 -3.33 11.62
CA SER A 75 -25.36 -4.36 11.25
C SER A 75 -25.72 -4.96 9.90
N GLY A 76 -24.75 -5.16 9.02
CA GLY A 76 -24.92 -5.85 7.75
C GLY A 76 -24.81 -7.38 7.91
N SER A 77 -25.41 -8.14 6.98
CA SER A 77 -25.26 -9.61 6.94
C SER A 77 -23.86 -10.05 6.51
N GLU A 78 -23.21 -9.23 5.73
CA GLU A 78 -21.80 -9.37 5.28
C GLU A 78 -20.99 -8.18 5.80
N SER A 79 -21.20 -7.81 7.07
CA SER A 79 -20.34 -6.81 7.68
C SER A 79 -18.92 -7.38 7.66
N TYR A 80 -18.15 -6.98 6.66
CA TYR A 80 -16.72 -6.90 6.89
C TYR A 80 -16.61 -6.04 8.15
N GLU A 81 -16.21 -6.64 9.25
CA GLU A 81 -15.77 -5.84 10.38
C GLU A 81 -14.83 -4.83 9.78
N THR A 82 -15.31 -3.61 9.60
CA THR A 82 -14.40 -2.48 9.41
C THR A 82 -13.67 -2.44 10.71
N VAL A 83 -12.54 -3.12 10.69
CA VAL A 83 -11.59 -3.24 11.76
C VAL A 83 -11.04 -1.85 12.03
N CYS A 84 -11.91 -0.96 12.45
CA CYS A 84 -11.55 0.28 13.09
C CYS A 84 -11.09 -0.13 14.49
N GLY A 85 -9.86 -0.65 14.57
CA GLY A 85 -9.26 -1.07 15.83
C GLY A 85 -8.65 -2.48 15.87
N SER A 86 -8.97 -3.43 15.00
CA SER A 86 -8.17 -4.63 14.88
C SER A 86 -7.01 -4.34 13.92
N LYS A 87 -5.80 -4.60 14.37
CA LYS A 87 -4.65 -4.63 13.46
C LYS A 87 -4.98 -5.58 12.31
N PRO A 88 -4.68 -5.21 11.04
CA PRO A 88 -4.85 -6.15 9.93
C PRO A 88 -4.16 -7.47 10.28
N PRO A 89 -4.68 -8.61 9.79
CA PRO A 89 -4.08 -9.90 10.09
C PRO A 89 -2.60 -9.85 9.69
N VAL A 90 -1.73 -10.16 10.65
CA VAL A 90 -0.29 -10.16 10.41
C VAL A 90 0.02 -11.31 9.46
N VAL A 91 0.52 -10.98 8.27
CA VAL A 91 1.02 -11.97 7.32
C VAL A 91 2.34 -12.51 7.87
N LYS A 92 2.43 -13.83 8.07
CA LYS A 92 3.64 -14.48 8.60
C LYS A 92 4.24 -15.42 7.56
N PHE A 93 5.54 -15.38 7.47
CA PHE A 93 6.35 -16.28 6.65
C PHE A 93 7.25 -17.13 7.56
N ASN A 94 7.54 -18.36 7.12
CA ASN A 94 8.52 -19.23 7.75
C ASN A 94 9.59 -19.58 6.73
N HIS A 95 10.85 -19.20 7.00
CA HIS A 95 11.97 -19.37 6.08
C HIS A 95 13.33 -19.31 6.79
N HIS A 96 14.40 -19.71 6.10
CA HIS A 96 15.74 -19.85 6.68
C HIS A 96 16.38 -18.52 7.12
N ALA A 97 15.97 -17.40 6.55
CA ALA A 97 16.55 -16.08 6.86
C ALA A 97 15.98 -15.43 8.12
N ILE A 98 14.95 -16.02 8.78
CA ILE A 98 14.37 -15.42 9.98
C ILE A 98 15.42 -15.30 11.08
N GLY A 99 15.60 -14.07 11.59
CA GLY A 99 16.56 -13.76 12.63
C GLY A 99 18.02 -13.79 12.19
N SER A 100 18.29 -13.94 10.90
CA SER A 100 19.64 -13.86 10.34
C SER A 100 20.23 -12.46 10.47
N ASN A 101 21.56 -12.37 10.53
CA ASN A 101 22.24 -11.09 10.43
C ASN A 101 22.10 -10.53 9.02
N MET A 102 21.64 -9.29 8.92
CA MET A 102 21.50 -8.61 7.66
C MET A 102 22.30 -7.30 7.62
N ILE A 103 22.95 -7.06 6.52
CA ILE A 103 23.68 -5.82 6.25
C ILE A 103 22.97 -5.12 5.10
N LEU A 104 22.51 -3.89 5.34
CA LEU A 104 22.02 -2.97 4.32
C LEU A 104 23.17 -2.05 3.90
N LYS A 105 23.39 -1.89 2.59
CA LYS A 105 24.38 -0.95 2.04
C LYS A 105 24.00 0.49 2.42
N ASP A 106 22.72 0.84 2.19
CA ASP A 106 22.15 2.12 2.52
C ASP A 106 21.01 1.90 3.53
N ARG A 107 20.86 2.82 4.48
CA ARG A 107 19.78 2.71 5.46
C ARG A 107 18.45 3.11 4.84
N PRO A 108 17.34 2.47 5.21
CA PRO A 108 16.02 2.96 4.86
C PRO A 108 15.80 4.37 5.41
N HIS A 109 14.94 5.12 4.78
CA HIS A 109 14.59 6.46 5.24
C HIS A 109 13.98 6.40 6.65
N GLN A 110 14.36 7.35 7.53
CA GLN A 110 13.96 7.35 8.95
C GLN A 110 12.45 7.22 9.17
N LYS A 111 11.64 7.79 8.29
CA LYS A 111 10.17 7.74 8.36
C LYS A 111 9.61 6.34 8.07
N TYR A 112 10.34 5.52 7.32
CA TYR A 112 9.94 4.18 6.88
C TYR A 112 11.09 3.20 7.10
N SER A 113 11.54 3.10 8.34
CA SER A 113 12.71 2.27 8.71
C SER A 113 12.35 0.82 9.06
N GLY A 114 11.08 0.47 9.01
CA GLY A 114 10.60 -0.81 9.51
C GLY A 114 10.56 -0.86 11.05
N GLU A 115 10.08 -1.97 11.61
CA GLU A 115 10.06 -2.19 13.06
C GLU A 115 11.49 -2.36 13.64
N SER A 116 12.43 -2.81 12.81
CA SER A 116 13.84 -3.00 13.18
C SER A 116 14.75 -2.95 11.96
N ILE A 117 16.07 -2.92 12.19
CA ILE A 117 17.07 -3.02 11.11
C ILE A 117 16.92 -4.32 10.31
N ASN A 118 16.43 -5.38 10.93
CA ASN A 118 16.22 -6.70 10.33
C ASN A 118 14.77 -6.93 9.90
N ALA A 119 13.99 -5.87 9.66
CA ALA A 119 12.58 -5.99 9.27
C ALA A 119 12.39 -6.83 7.98
N LEU A 120 13.35 -6.81 7.06
CA LEU A 120 13.30 -7.60 5.82
C LEU A 120 13.53 -9.12 6.00
N VAL A 121 13.81 -9.58 7.22
CA VAL A 121 14.07 -11.00 7.55
C VAL A 121 13.45 -11.39 8.89
N ASN A 122 12.33 -10.78 9.28
CA ASN A 122 11.66 -11.05 10.54
C ASN A 122 10.46 -12.01 10.42
N GLY A 123 10.13 -12.43 9.21
CA GLY A 123 9.00 -13.30 8.90
C GLY A 123 7.64 -12.60 8.95
N ILE A 124 7.60 -11.27 8.92
CA ILE A 124 6.37 -10.47 9.03
C ILE A 124 6.18 -9.64 7.75
N GLY A 125 5.12 -9.93 7.02
CA GLY A 125 4.75 -9.18 5.83
C GLY A 125 3.87 -7.97 6.13
N GLY A 126 4.12 -6.87 5.42
CA GLY A 126 3.29 -5.68 5.42
C GLY A 126 1.99 -5.86 4.64
N THR A 127 1.06 -4.96 4.89
CA THR A 127 -0.18 -4.83 4.13
C THR A 127 0.01 -3.86 2.96
N VAL A 128 -1.01 -3.71 2.10
CA VAL A 128 -0.97 -2.70 1.02
C VAL A 128 -0.85 -1.25 1.53
N ASN A 129 -1.06 -1.02 2.81
CA ASN A 129 -0.86 0.30 3.41
C ASN A 129 0.63 0.59 3.60
N TYR A 130 1.19 1.53 2.86
CA TYR A 130 2.60 1.94 2.95
C TYR A 130 3.04 2.45 4.34
N ARG A 131 2.08 2.75 5.23
CA ARG A 131 2.36 3.14 6.63
C ARG A 131 2.45 1.96 7.58
N ASP A 132 2.24 0.75 7.08
CA ASP A 132 2.45 -0.47 7.86
C ASP A 132 3.92 -0.52 8.31
N PRO A 133 4.20 -0.71 9.61
CA PRO A 133 5.57 -0.66 10.14
C PRO A 133 6.47 -1.81 9.66
N SER A 134 5.93 -2.81 8.96
CA SER A 134 6.75 -3.87 8.35
C SER A 134 7.54 -3.37 7.13
N TRP A 135 7.11 -2.27 6.49
CA TRP A 135 7.79 -1.72 5.31
C TRP A 135 9.07 -0.98 5.64
N GLN A 136 10.13 -1.24 4.86
CA GLN A 136 11.31 -0.40 4.76
C GLN A 136 11.29 0.38 3.43
N GLY A 137 11.37 1.70 3.50
CA GLY A 137 11.31 2.60 2.34
C GLY A 137 12.66 3.24 2.03
N PHE A 138 13.05 3.22 0.75
CA PHE A 138 14.30 3.75 0.21
C PHE A 138 13.99 4.87 -0.78
N GLU A 139 14.28 6.12 -0.40
CA GLU A 139 14.01 7.30 -1.23
C GLU A 139 15.19 7.57 -2.16
N ALA A 140 14.95 7.53 -3.47
CA ALA A 140 15.96 7.76 -4.52
C ALA A 140 17.27 6.97 -4.29
N THR A 141 17.19 5.83 -3.59
CA THR A 141 18.31 4.97 -3.21
C THR A 141 17.95 3.54 -3.51
N ASP A 142 18.94 2.71 -3.85
CA ASP A 142 18.75 1.29 -4.10
C ASP A 142 18.58 0.52 -2.79
N LEU A 143 17.72 -0.49 -2.77
CA LEU A 143 17.77 -1.53 -1.76
C LEU A 143 18.94 -2.47 -2.08
N VAL A 144 19.91 -2.61 -1.17
CA VAL A 144 20.94 -3.65 -1.25
C VAL A 144 21.07 -4.31 0.11
N ALA A 145 20.49 -5.50 0.25
CA ALA A 145 20.48 -6.30 1.47
C ALA A 145 21.33 -7.55 1.31
N THR A 146 22.28 -7.77 2.20
CA THR A 146 23.08 -9.01 2.29
C THR A 146 22.72 -9.73 3.58
N ILE A 147 22.25 -10.96 3.48
CA ILE A 147 21.78 -11.81 4.58
C ILE A 147 22.84 -12.89 4.82
N ASP A 148 23.31 -13.05 6.06
CA ASP A 148 24.15 -14.18 6.49
C ASP A 148 23.27 -15.21 7.19
N LEU A 149 23.02 -16.35 6.57
CA LEU A 149 22.27 -17.47 7.12
C LEU A 149 22.98 -18.18 8.28
N GLY A 150 24.20 -17.73 8.62
CA GLY A 150 25.00 -18.24 9.74
C GLY A 150 25.75 -19.54 9.43
N LYS A 151 25.27 -20.33 8.49
CA LYS A 151 25.87 -21.59 8.01
C LYS A 151 25.54 -21.81 6.54
N ILE A 152 26.29 -22.69 5.90
CA ILE A 152 25.94 -23.17 4.55
C ILE A 152 24.59 -23.92 4.66
N THR A 153 23.64 -23.52 3.84
CA THR A 153 22.28 -24.03 3.82
C THR A 153 21.89 -24.34 2.36
N ASN A 154 21.16 -25.41 2.13
CA ASN A 154 20.56 -25.70 0.84
C ASN A 154 19.39 -24.73 0.63
N VAL A 155 19.48 -23.93 -0.43
CA VAL A 155 18.46 -22.95 -0.80
C VAL A 155 17.75 -23.39 -2.05
N ASN A 156 16.41 -23.53 -1.96
CA ASN A 156 15.54 -23.99 -3.05
C ASN A 156 14.77 -22.84 -3.71
N SER A 157 14.62 -21.74 -3.00
CA SER A 157 14.00 -20.53 -3.58
C SER A 157 14.39 -19.29 -2.81
N VAL A 158 14.39 -18.17 -3.52
CA VAL A 158 14.50 -16.83 -2.92
C VAL A 158 13.36 -15.98 -3.47
N LYS A 159 12.59 -15.38 -2.56
CA LYS A 159 11.49 -14.48 -2.87
C LYS A 159 11.72 -13.13 -2.19
N VAL A 160 11.38 -12.06 -2.86
CA VAL A 160 11.37 -10.70 -2.29
C VAL A 160 10.04 -10.03 -2.60
N ARG A 161 9.53 -9.27 -1.63
CA ARG A 161 8.26 -8.57 -1.72
C ARG A 161 8.47 -7.06 -1.80
N PHE A 162 7.77 -6.43 -2.75
CA PHE A 162 7.76 -4.99 -2.94
C PHE A 162 6.34 -4.46 -2.98
N LEU A 163 6.14 -3.27 -2.42
CA LEU A 163 4.89 -2.52 -2.55
C LEU A 163 4.96 -1.63 -3.80
N GLN A 164 3.87 -1.59 -4.56
CA GLN A 164 3.59 -0.56 -5.54
C GLN A 164 2.42 0.29 -5.08
N ASP A 165 2.62 1.60 -5.00
CA ASP A 165 1.60 2.62 -4.81
C ASP A 165 2.08 3.91 -5.46
N GLN A 166 1.90 4.00 -6.78
CA GLN A 166 2.42 5.13 -7.56
C GLN A 166 1.77 6.45 -7.16
N VAL A 167 0.55 6.44 -6.63
CA VAL A 167 -0.13 7.66 -6.15
C VAL A 167 0.68 8.36 -5.05
N VAL A 168 1.42 7.61 -4.24
CA VAL A 168 2.31 8.12 -3.19
C VAL A 168 3.79 7.91 -3.51
N TRP A 169 4.13 7.83 -4.82
CA TRP A 169 5.50 7.83 -5.35
C TRP A 169 6.29 6.54 -5.08
N ILE A 170 5.61 5.43 -4.74
CA ILE A 170 6.20 4.12 -4.50
C ILE A 170 6.12 3.30 -5.79
N PHE A 171 7.28 2.96 -6.34
CA PHE A 171 7.43 2.22 -7.58
C PHE A 171 8.10 0.88 -7.34
N LEU A 172 7.89 -0.07 -8.24
CA LEU A 172 8.70 -1.28 -8.28
C LEU A 172 10.13 -0.92 -8.68
N PRO A 173 11.14 -1.68 -8.20
CA PRO A 173 12.50 -1.53 -8.71
C PRO A 173 12.54 -1.70 -10.24
N LYS A 174 13.30 -0.89 -10.95
CA LYS A 174 13.50 -1.07 -12.41
C LYS A 174 14.23 -2.37 -12.76
N LYS A 175 14.97 -2.92 -11.78
CA LYS A 175 15.65 -4.21 -11.85
C LYS A 175 15.80 -4.78 -10.45
N ILE A 176 15.64 -6.10 -10.30
CA ILE A 176 15.93 -6.83 -9.08
C ILE A 176 17.00 -7.88 -9.41
N GLN A 177 18.07 -7.93 -8.63
CA GLN A 177 19.09 -8.98 -8.73
C GLN A 177 19.08 -9.80 -7.44
N ILE A 178 19.15 -11.12 -7.60
CA ILE A 178 19.33 -12.07 -6.51
C ILE A 178 20.66 -12.78 -6.72
N GLU A 179 21.53 -12.73 -5.73
CA GLU A 179 22.87 -13.30 -5.74
C GLU A 179 23.06 -14.20 -4.52
N HIS A 180 23.96 -15.18 -4.63
CA HIS A 180 24.37 -16.04 -3.52
C HIS A 180 25.89 -16.10 -3.35
N SER A 181 26.32 -16.50 -2.16
CA SER A 181 27.73 -16.72 -1.86
C SER A 181 27.91 -17.72 -0.73
N VAL A 182 28.99 -18.49 -0.74
CA VAL A 182 29.39 -19.35 0.38
C VAL A 182 30.39 -18.68 1.31
N ASP A 183 31.17 -17.70 0.81
CA ASP A 183 32.27 -17.06 1.52
C ASP A 183 32.00 -15.60 1.92
N GLY A 184 30.88 -15.02 1.44
CA GLY A 184 30.50 -13.63 1.66
C GLY A 184 31.34 -12.59 0.91
N LYS A 185 32.26 -13.04 0.03
CA LYS A 185 33.15 -12.19 -0.76
C LYS A 185 32.82 -12.26 -2.24
N THR A 186 32.74 -13.47 -2.78
CA THR A 186 32.39 -13.71 -4.17
C THR A 186 30.92 -14.03 -4.28
N PHE A 187 30.17 -13.17 -4.98
CA PHE A 187 28.74 -13.34 -5.19
C PHE A 187 28.46 -13.74 -6.62
N ASN A 188 27.73 -14.82 -6.81
CA ASN A 188 27.27 -15.31 -8.09
C ASN A 188 25.81 -14.90 -8.30
N LEU A 189 25.48 -14.40 -9.48
CA LEU A 189 24.14 -14.04 -9.87
C LEU A 189 23.28 -15.30 -9.97
N ILE A 190 22.14 -15.32 -9.30
CA ILE A 190 21.11 -16.35 -9.42
C ILE A 190 20.11 -15.95 -10.52
N HIS A 191 19.52 -14.76 -10.39
CA HIS A 191 18.45 -14.31 -11.27
C HIS A 191 18.33 -12.78 -11.30
N GLU A 192 17.76 -12.28 -12.40
CA GLU A 192 17.36 -10.89 -12.56
C GLU A 192 15.87 -10.80 -12.97
N PHE A 193 15.15 -9.87 -12.34
CA PHE A 193 13.80 -9.49 -12.77
C PHE A 193 13.83 -8.05 -13.28
N PHE A 194 12.98 -7.75 -14.26
CA PHE A 194 12.78 -6.42 -14.81
C PHE A 194 11.30 -6.04 -14.72
N PRO A 195 10.84 -5.60 -13.55
CA PRO A 195 9.43 -5.22 -13.37
C PRO A 195 9.05 -4.07 -14.29
N ALA A 196 7.84 -4.15 -14.85
CA ALA A 196 7.25 -3.02 -15.56
C ALA A 196 6.79 -1.96 -14.56
N ASN A 197 7.07 -0.68 -14.87
CA ASN A 197 6.60 0.47 -14.10
C ASN A 197 5.67 1.33 -14.97
N ASP A 198 4.73 0.68 -15.67
CA ASP A 198 3.66 1.40 -16.36
C ASP A 198 2.77 2.11 -15.35
N PHE A 199 2.15 3.21 -15.79
CA PHE A 199 1.28 3.98 -14.91
C PHE A 199 0.15 3.12 -14.36
N SER A 200 0.00 3.13 -13.04
CA SER A 200 -1.05 2.38 -12.34
C SER A 200 -1.54 3.13 -11.11
N TYR A 201 -2.86 3.21 -10.96
CA TYR A 201 -3.51 3.65 -9.73
C TYR A 201 -3.70 2.50 -8.73
N VAL A 202 -3.35 1.27 -9.11
CA VAL A 202 -3.54 0.09 -8.26
C VAL A 202 -2.43 0.04 -7.23
N GLN A 203 -2.84 -0.03 -5.97
CA GLN A 203 -1.98 -0.32 -4.83
C GLN A 203 -1.93 -1.84 -4.66
N ASP A 204 -0.73 -2.43 -4.75
CA ASP A 204 -0.57 -3.88 -4.66
C ASP A 204 0.82 -4.29 -4.17
N ILE A 205 0.92 -5.54 -3.70
CA ILE A 205 2.17 -6.17 -3.26
C ILE A 205 2.62 -7.17 -4.31
N PHE A 206 3.83 -6.96 -4.83
CA PHE A 206 4.42 -7.82 -5.84
C PHE A 206 5.48 -8.74 -5.23
N GLU A 207 5.37 -10.02 -5.51
CA GLU A 207 6.32 -11.04 -5.08
C GLU A 207 7.17 -11.50 -6.27
N PHE A 208 8.48 -11.33 -6.15
CA PHE A 208 9.45 -11.82 -7.14
C PHE A 208 10.15 -13.05 -6.59
N ASN A 209 9.83 -14.20 -7.15
CA ASN A 209 10.28 -15.50 -6.67
C ASN A 209 11.10 -16.23 -7.75
N VAL A 210 12.31 -16.65 -7.39
CA VAL A 210 13.12 -17.57 -8.19
C VAL A 210 13.19 -18.92 -7.48
N LYS A 211 12.87 -19.99 -8.22
CA LYS A 211 13.08 -21.39 -7.80
C LYS A 211 14.46 -21.85 -8.26
N LEU A 212 15.11 -22.66 -7.46
CA LEU A 212 16.48 -23.12 -7.63
C LEU A 212 16.54 -24.65 -7.53
N ASP A 213 17.47 -25.23 -8.25
CA ASP A 213 17.78 -26.66 -8.14
C ASP A 213 18.79 -26.87 -7.00
N GLU A 214 18.37 -26.64 -5.76
CA GLU A 214 19.17 -26.76 -4.53
C GLU A 214 20.59 -26.21 -4.66
N ILE A 215 20.82 -25.00 -4.22
CA ILE A 215 22.16 -24.41 -4.18
C ILE A 215 22.65 -24.31 -2.73
N GLU A 216 23.90 -24.68 -2.50
CA GLU A 216 24.56 -24.40 -1.25
C GLU A 216 24.91 -22.92 -1.14
N SER A 217 24.40 -22.27 -0.08
CA SER A 217 24.63 -20.85 0.14
C SER A 217 24.66 -20.53 1.64
N ARG A 218 25.58 -19.67 2.03
CA ARG A 218 25.55 -19.02 3.35
C ARG A 218 25.06 -17.60 3.26
N TYR A 219 25.34 -16.92 2.16
CA TYR A 219 24.94 -15.51 1.98
C TYR A 219 24.00 -15.37 0.81
N VAL A 220 22.88 -14.69 1.03
CA VAL A 220 21.95 -14.26 -0.02
C VAL A 220 21.99 -12.75 -0.10
N ARG A 221 22.14 -12.21 -1.30
CA ARG A 221 22.07 -10.76 -1.53
C ARG A 221 20.96 -10.42 -2.49
N VAL A 222 20.12 -9.48 -2.09
CA VAL A 222 19.06 -8.92 -2.91
C VAL A 222 19.37 -7.47 -3.19
N LYS A 223 19.29 -7.08 -4.48
CA LYS A 223 19.44 -5.70 -4.94
C LYS A 223 18.15 -5.29 -5.65
N GLY A 224 17.47 -4.26 -5.18
CA GLY A 224 16.35 -3.62 -5.84
C GLY A 224 16.76 -2.23 -6.31
N TYR A 225 16.97 -2.07 -7.62
CA TYR A 225 17.43 -0.81 -8.22
C TYR A 225 16.28 0.16 -8.34
N ASN A 226 16.33 1.25 -7.59
CA ASN A 226 15.34 2.31 -7.65
C ASN A 226 15.33 2.98 -9.03
N ILE A 227 14.17 3.44 -9.50
CA ILE A 227 14.08 4.29 -10.69
C ILE A 227 14.65 5.70 -10.43
N ASN A 228 14.88 6.06 -9.17
CA ASN A 228 15.43 7.29 -8.59
C ASN A 228 14.51 8.51 -8.70
N THR A 229 13.91 8.74 -9.84
CA THR A 229 12.99 9.86 -10.07
C THR A 229 11.67 9.37 -10.64
N CYS A 230 10.58 10.03 -10.25
CA CYS A 230 9.26 9.76 -10.81
C CYS A 230 9.27 10.00 -12.33
N PRO A 231 8.69 9.08 -13.12
CA PRO A 231 8.63 9.20 -14.59
C PRO A 231 7.84 10.41 -15.06
N GLU A 232 8.02 10.80 -16.33
CA GLU A 232 7.35 11.97 -16.94
C GLU A 232 5.81 11.88 -16.92
N TYR A 233 5.25 10.66 -16.98
CA TYR A 233 3.80 10.47 -16.92
C TYR A 233 3.21 10.68 -15.52
N HIS A 234 4.06 10.69 -14.48
CA HIS A 234 3.60 10.77 -13.10
C HIS A 234 3.38 12.24 -12.67
N PRO A 235 2.33 12.57 -11.89
CA PRO A 235 2.10 13.94 -11.41
C PRO A 235 3.28 14.57 -10.64
N GLY A 236 4.13 13.74 -10.02
CA GLY A 236 5.36 14.15 -9.34
C GLY A 236 6.62 13.99 -10.19
N ALA A 237 6.52 14.06 -11.54
CA ALA A 237 7.64 13.86 -12.46
C ALA A 237 8.89 14.63 -12.05
N GLY A 238 10.04 13.96 -12.08
CA GLY A 238 11.34 14.55 -11.67
C GLY A 238 11.58 14.59 -10.16
N GLY A 239 10.56 14.35 -9.33
CA GLY A 239 10.71 14.21 -7.87
C GLY A 239 11.28 12.84 -7.48
N PRO A 240 11.77 12.67 -6.24
CA PRO A 240 12.37 11.42 -5.79
C PRO A 240 11.32 10.29 -5.73
N SER A 241 11.66 9.13 -6.28
CA SER A 241 10.83 7.94 -6.18
C SER A 241 11.24 7.07 -5.00
N TRP A 242 10.32 6.22 -4.57
CA TRP A 242 10.52 5.31 -3.45
C TRP A 242 10.50 3.85 -3.93
N VAL A 243 11.32 3.02 -3.27
CA VAL A 243 11.21 1.56 -3.28
C VAL A 243 10.87 1.11 -1.87
N PHE A 244 9.83 0.30 -1.71
CA PHE A 244 9.38 -0.25 -0.45
C PHE A 244 9.47 -1.78 -0.48
N ALA A 245 10.16 -2.37 0.49
CA ALA A 245 10.24 -3.82 0.69
C ALA A 245 9.91 -4.18 2.15
N ASP A 246 9.37 -5.38 2.37
CA ASP A 246 9.01 -5.86 3.71
C ASP A 246 9.67 -7.18 4.08
N GLU A 247 9.85 -8.11 3.13
CA GLU A 247 10.39 -9.43 3.47
C GLU A 247 11.22 -10.04 2.32
N ILE A 248 12.35 -10.67 2.70
CA ILE A 248 13.19 -11.49 1.84
C ILE A 248 13.14 -12.92 2.36
N ILE A 249 12.43 -13.77 1.64
CA ILE A 249 12.10 -15.14 2.01
C ILE A 249 13.11 -16.09 1.37
N VAL A 250 13.83 -16.88 2.16
CA VAL A 250 14.83 -17.86 1.69
C VAL A 250 14.38 -19.26 2.12
N GLN A 251 14.13 -20.15 1.19
CA GLN A 251 13.65 -21.52 1.44
C GLN A 251 14.57 -22.56 0.81
#